data_1250f9ba3a7a8a8eb3eb9990b4712a09
#
_entry.id   1250f9ba3a7a8a8eb3eb9990b4712a09
#
_cell.length_a   1.000
_cell.length_b   1.000
_cell.length_c   1.000
_cell.angle_alpha   90.00
_cell.angle_beta   90.00
_cell.angle_gamma   90.00
#
_symmetry.space_group_name_H-M   'P 1'
#
loop_
_entity.id
_entity.type
_entity.pdbx_description
1 polymer ?
#
loop_
_entity_poly.entity_id
_entity_poly.type
_entity_poly.pdbx_seq_one_letter_code
_entity_poly.pdbx_strand_id
1 'polypeptide(L)'
;MEGFAMKIELTSDQALVLSDWLHRVMHKEDFSNVVDDRAVWSALLRISGNLETGLPQIFDSAYSEQLEAARTRLIAELGDFGQAIP
;
A
#
# COMPACT_ATOMS: atom_id res chain seq x y z
N MET A 1 11.04 -9.60 -26.04
CA MET A 1 9.75 -10.02 -25.79
C MET A 1 8.97 -8.92 -25.23
N GLU A 2 7.87 -8.89 -25.58
CA GLU A 2 7.03 -8.04 -25.08
C GLU A 2 6.26 -8.63 -24.09
N GLY A 3 6.21 -8.13 -23.03
CA GLY A 3 5.40 -8.56 -21.98
C GLY A 3 3.99 -8.13 -22.19
N PHE A 4 3.14 -8.53 -21.30
CA PHE A 4 1.79 -8.06 -21.24
C PHE A 4 1.65 -7.23 -19.98
N ALA A 5 0.72 -6.30 -19.97
CA ALA A 5 0.43 -5.51 -18.80
C ALA A 5 -0.52 -6.30 -17.91
N MET A 6 -0.27 -6.23 -16.61
CA MET A 6 -1.13 -6.87 -15.63
C MET A 6 -1.85 -5.80 -14.85
N LYS A 7 -3.14 -5.99 -14.63
CA LYS A 7 -3.96 -5.09 -13.83
C LYS A 7 -4.36 -5.77 -12.55
N ILE A 8 -4.28 -5.04 -11.46
CA ILE A 8 -4.71 -5.53 -10.16
C ILE A 8 -5.72 -4.54 -9.62
N GLU A 9 -6.87 -5.06 -9.22
CA GLU A 9 -7.89 -4.21 -8.63
C GLU A 9 -7.79 -4.27 -7.11
N LEU A 10 -7.76 -3.12 -6.49
CA LEU A 10 -7.80 -3.00 -5.05
C LEU A 10 -9.07 -2.29 -4.64
N THR A 11 -9.65 -2.70 -3.52
CA THR A 11 -10.76 -1.95 -2.97
C THR A 11 -10.23 -0.59 -2.48
N SER A 12 -11.15 0.33 -2.26
CA SER A 12 -10.80 1.63 -1.72
C SER A 12 -10.04 1.51 -0.40
N ASP A 13 -10.49 0.60 0.48
CA ASP A 13 -9.83 0.37 1.75
C ASP A 13 -8.41 -0.15 1.55
N GLN A 14 -8.24 -1.13 0.66
CA GLN A 14 -6.93 -1.70 0.38
C GLN A 14 -5.98 -0.65 -0.18
N ALA A 15 -6.46 0.14 -1.11
CA ALA A 15 -5.63 1.17 -1.73
C ALA A 15 -5.19 2.21 -0.70
N LEU A 16 -6.11 2.62 0.16
CA LEU A 16 -5.83 3.65 1.15
C LEU A 16 -4.78 3.18 2.16
N VAL A 17 -4.94 1.98 2.69
CA VAL A 17 -4.01 1.45 3.69
C VAL A 17 -2.65 1.18 3.07
N LEU A 18 -2.62 0.63 1.85
CA LEU A 18 -1.35 0.38 1.17
C LEU A 18 -0.61 1.68 0.86
N SER A 19 -1.34 2.70 0.40
CA SER A 19 -0.73 3.99 0.10
C SER A 19 -0.07 4.59 1.34
N ASP A 20 -0.77 4.55 2.47
CA ASP A 20 -0.24 5.08 3.71
C ASP A 20 1.02 4.31 4.14
N TRP A 21 0.96 2.98 4.05
CA TRP A 21 2.09 2.15 4.46
C TRP A 21 3.31 2.41 3.59
N LEU A 22 3.12 2.45 2.27
CA LEU A 22 4.23 2.72 1.35
C LEU A 22 4.84 4.09 1.62
N HIS A 23 3.99 5.09 1.86
CA HIS A 23 4.49 6.43 2.15
C HIS A 23 5.36 6.44 3.41
N ARG A 24 5.00 5.64 4.41
CA ARG A 24 5.76 5.58 5.65
C ARG A 24 7.07 4.81 5.54
N VAL A 25 7.10 3.74 4.72
CA VAL A 25 8.26 2.83 4.73
C VAL A 25 9.25 3.07 3.62
N MET A 26 8.83 3.67 2.49
CA MET A 26 9.71 3.75 1.32
C MET A 26 10.97 4.57 1.55
N HIS A 27 10.97 5.42 2.57
CA HIS A 27 12.13 6.24 2.88
C HIS A 27 12.95 5.70 4.05
N LYS A 28 12.58 4.55 4.58
CA LYS A 28 13.28 3.97 5.71
C LYS A 28 14.38 3.03 5.25
N GLU A 29 15.52 3.10 5.92
CA GLU A 29 16.64 2.25 5.59
C GLU A 29 16.31 0.77 5.78
N ASP A 30 15.54 0.47 6.83
CA ASP A 30 15.14 -0.92 7.09
C ASP A 30 14.37 -1.50 5.92
N PHE A 31 13.49 -0.72 5.31
CA PHE A 31 12.74 -1.19 4.17
C PHE A 31 13.65 -1.40 2.96
N SER A 32 14.63 -0.51 2.76
CA SER A 32 15.59 -0.68 1.67
C SER A 32 16.36 -1.98 1.81
N ASN A 33 16.64 -2.40 3.04
CA ASN A 33 17.34 -3.65 3.27
C ASN A 33 16.47 -4.86 2.96
N VAL A 34 15.16 -4.72 3.16
CA VAL A 34 14.23 -5.81 2.83
C VAL A 34 14.07 -5.94 1.33
N VAL A 35 14.07 -4.83 0.61
CA VAL A 35 13.99 -4.86 -0.86
C VAL A 35 15.39 -5.15 -1.39
N ASP A 36 15.73 -6.43 -1.41
CA ASP A 36 17.07 -6.88 -1.75
C ASP A 36 17.30 -7.02 -3.25
N ASP A 37 16.28 -6.81 -4.05
CA ASP A 37 16.37 -6.83 -5.52
C ASP A 37 15.97 -5.43 -6.01
N ARG A 38 16.95 -4.71 -6.52
CA ARG A 38 16.71 -3.33 -6.94
C ARG A 38 15.62 -3.20 -8.01
N ALA A 39 15.43 -4.25 -8.81
CA ALA A 39 14.40 -4.23 -9.85
C ALA A 39 13.00 -4.11 -9.28
N VAL A 40 12.78 -4.58 -8.05
CA VAL A 40 11.47 -4.49 -7.39
C VAL A 40 11.06 -3.03 -7.19
N TRP A 41 12.03 -2.14 -7.02
CA TRP A 41 11.72 -0.72 -6.86
C TRP A 41 10.93 -0.14 -8.02
N SER A 42 11.15 -0.68 -9.23
CA SER A 42 10.40 -0.20 -10.40
C SER A 42 8.90 -0.37 -10.18
N ALA A 43 8.48 -1.54 -9.71
CA ALA A 43 7.07 -1.79 -9.45
C ALA A 43 6.57 -0.99 -8.26
N LEU A 44 7.37 -0.90 -7.19
CA LEU A 44 6.96 -0.17 -6.00
C LEU A 44 6.73 1.32 -6.30
N LEU A 45 7.60 1.91 -7.10
CA LEU A 45 7.45 3.31 -7.45
C LEU A 45 6.20 3.55 -8.30
N ARG A 46 5.91 2.63 -9.22
CA ARG A 46 4.72 2.75 -10.04
C ARG A 46 3.46 2.60 -9.19
N ILE A 47 3.45 1.63 -8.28
CA ILE A 47 2.32 1.43 -7.40
C ILE A 47 2.09 2.66 -6.53
N SER A 48 3.16 3.17 -5.92
CA SER A 48 3.08 4.33 -5.07
C SER A 48 2.55 5.55 -5.82
N GLY A 49 3.06 5.77 -7.04
CA GLY A 49 2.61 6.91 -7.84
C GLY A 49 1.15 6.81 -8.24
N ASN A 50 0.70 5.61 -8.63
CA ASN A 50 -0.69 5.43 -9.00
C ASN A 50 -1.61 5.61 -7.81
N LEU A 51 -1.20 5.15 -6.63
CA LEU A 51 -2.00 5.32 -5.43
C LEU A 51 -2.14 6.79 -5.06
N GLU A 52 -1.04 7.54 -5.13
CA GLU A 52 -1.08 8.96 -4.79
C GLU A 52 -2.01 9.75 -5.69
N THR A 53 -2.01 9.44 -6.98
CA THR A 53 -2.84 10.19 -7.92
C THR A 53 -4.27 9.69 -7.96
N GLY A 54 -4.52 8.45 -7.51
CA GLY A 54 -5.84 7.85 -7.59
C GLY A 54 -6.68 7.93 -6.33
N LEU A 55 -6.14 8.47 -5.24
CA LEU A 55 -6.83 8.50 -3.96
C LEU A 55 -7.13 9.93 -3.53
N PRO A 56 -8.35 10.43 -3.80
CA PRO A 56 -8.70 11.78 -3.37
C PRO A 56 -8.72 11.93 -1.85
N GLN A 57 -8.89 10.82 -1.11
CA GLN A 57 -8.94 10.86 0.33
C GLN A 57 -7.68 11.40 0.98
N ILE A 58 -6.55 11.36 0.27
CA ILE A 58 -5.28 11.84 0.82
C ILE A 58 -5.37 13.31 1.21
N PHE A 59 -6.21 14.07 0.50
CA PHE A 59 -6.36 15.50 0.74
C PHE A 59 -7.57 15.85 1.59
N ASP A 60 -8.28 14.83 2.11
CA ASP A 60 -9.47 15.04 2.91
C ASP A 60 -9.07 15.32 4.35
N SER A 61 -9.79 16.26 5.00
CA SER A 61 -9.51 16.58 6.39
C SER A 61 -9.80 15.40 7.32
N ALA A 62 -10.64 14.46 6.88
CA ALA A 62 -10.98 13.27 7.66
C ALA A 62 -10.09 12.08 7.30
N TYR A 63 -8.94 12.33 6.67
CA TYR A 63 -8.08 11.26 6.19
C TYR A 63 -7.71 10.26 7.28
N SER A 64 -7.30 10.76 8.45
CA SER A 64 -6.88 9.87 9.54
C SER A 64 -8.01 8.96 10.00
N GLU A 65 -9.22 9.49 10.09
CA GLU A 65 -10.36 8.69 10.49
C GLU A 65 -10.72 7.66 9.44
N GLN A 66 -10.66 8.05 8.17
CA GLN A 66 -10.95 7.14 7.07
C GLN A 66 -9.92 6.02 7.02
N LEU A 67 -8.65 6.35 7.25
CA LEU A 67 -7.59 5.38 7.25
C LEU A 67 -7.78 4.35 8.37
N GLU A 68 -8.09 4.81 9.58
CA GLU A 68 -8.31 3.88 10.69
C GLU A 68 -9.53 2.99 10.48
N ALA A 69 -10.59 3.55 9.92
CA ALA A 69 -11.77 2.75 9.62
C ALA A 69 -11.45 1.68 8.57
N ALA A 70 -10.67 2.05 7.55
CA ALA A 70 -10.27 1.10 6.52
C ALA A 70 -9.42 -0.02 7.12
N ARG A 71 -8.47 0.34 7.98
CA ARG A 71 -7.63 -0.65 8.65
C ARG A 71 -8.46 -1.64 9.46
N THR A 72 -9.42 -1.13 10.21
CA THR A 72 -10.28 -1.97 11.04
C THR A 72 -11.05 -2.96 10.20
N ARG A 73 -11.62 -2.50 9.09
CA ARG A 73 -12.39 -3.39 8.21
C ARG A 73 -11.52 -4.47 7.58
N LEU A 74 -10.33 -4.09 7.12
CA LEU A 74 -9.43 -5.05 6.47
C LEU A 74 -8.88 -6.07 7.46
N ILE A 75 -8.55 -5.64 8.66
CA ILE A 75 -8.07 -6.55 9.69
C ILE A 75 -9.15 -7.57 10.03
N ALA A 76 -10.40 -7.13 10.11
CA ALA A 76 -11.50 -8.04 10.37
C ALA A 76 -11.63 -9.09 9.26
N GLU A 77 -11.43 -8.68 8.01
CA GLU A 77 -11.51 -9.60 6.88
C GLU A 77 -10.37 -10.62 6.88
N LEU A 78 -9.19 -10.21 7.35
CA LEU A 78 -8.04 -11.10 7.36
C LEU A 78 -8.17 -12.21 8.42
N GLY A 79 -8.94 -11.94 9.47
CA GLY A 79 -9.06 -12.90 10.56
C GLY A 79 -7.72 -13.10 11.24
N ASP A 80 -7.27 -14.34 11.33
CA ASP A 80 -6.02 -14.66 12.02
C ASP A 80 -4.77 -14.46 11.18
N PHE A 81 -4.94 -14.20 9.89
CA PHE A 81 -3.79 -14.05 9.01
C PHE A 81 -2.95 -12.86 9.45
N GLY A 82 -1.67 -13.07 9.59
CA GLY A 82 -0.74 -12.00 9.93
C GLY A 82 -0.60 -11.71 11.40
N GLN A 83 -1.45 -12.29 12.25
CA GLN A 83 -1.40 -11.99 13.68
C GLN A 83 -0.17 -12.55 14.36
N ALA A 84 0.30 -13.69 13.88
CA ALA A 84 1.42 -14.37 14.52
C ALA A 84 2.77 -13.82 14.06
N ILE A 85 2.78 -12.83 13.21
CA ILE A 85 4.02 -12.25 12.72
C ILE A 85 4.55 -11.30 13.76
N PRO A 86 5.75 -11.57 14.28
CA PRO A 86 6.34 -10.72 15.30
C PRO A 86 6.70 -9.34 14.78
#